data_dc6f589d341693cd392e2bfa3b54baab
#
_entry.id   dc6f589d341693cd392e2bfa3b54baab
#
_cell.length_a   1.000
_cell.length_b   1.000
_cell.length_c   1.000
_cell.angle_alpha   90.00
_cell.angle_beta   90.00
_cell.angle_gamma   90.00
#
_symmetry.space_group_name_H-M   'P 1'
#
loop_
_entity.id
_entity.type
_entity.pdbx_description
1 polymer ?
#
loop_
_entity_poly.entity_id
_entity_poly.type
_entity_poly.pdbx_seq_one_letter_code
_entity_poly.pdbx_strand_id
1 'polypeptide(L)'
;MKGIILAGGSGTRLYPLTRVASKQLMPVYDKPMIYYPLSTLMLAGIKDILIISTPQDLPRFKELLQDGSEFGIKLSYAEQPSPDGLAQAFIIGEEFIGDDSVALILGDNIYHGPGLSKMLQKAARKESGATVFGYHVKDPERFGVVEFDKDMNAISIEEKPEKPRSNYAVTGLYFYDNDVVEIAKNIKPSPRGELEITDINKAYLDRGDLSVEVMGRGFAWLDTGTHESLLEASQYIETVQRMQNVQVANLEEIAYRMGYISREDVLALAQPLKKNEYGQYLLRLIGEA
;
A
#
# COMPACT_ATOMS: atom_id res chain seq x y z
N MET A 1 -3.13 -9.46 -12.66
CA MET A 1 -2.28 -9.00 -11.53
C MET A 1 -3.04 -9.13 -10.23
N LYS A 2 -2.42 -9.62 -9.19
CA LYS A 2 -2.96 -9.73 -7.83
C LYS A 2 -2.32 -8.69 -6.90
N GLY A 3 -2.94 -8.43 -5.75
CA GLY A 3 -2.42 -7.50 -4.76
C GLY A 3 -2.10 -8.18 -3.44
N ILE A 4 -1.06 -7.73 -2.75
CA ILE A 4 -0.75 -8.11 -1.37
C ILE A 4 -0.67 -6.84 -0.52
N ILE A 5 -1.38 -6.82 0.60
CA ILE A 5 -1.19 -5.83 1.65
C ILE A 5 -0.47 -6.51 2.81
N LEU A 6 0.76 -6.07 3.10
CA LEU A 6 1.49 -6.56 4.25
C LEU A 6 1.16 -5.69 5.47
N ALA A 7 0.31 -6.20 6.33
CA ALA A 7 -0.21 -5.55 7.53
C ALA A 7 0.29 -6.26 8.82
N GLY A 8 1.51 -6.75 8.78
CA GLY A 8 2.19 -7.40 9.90
C GLY A 8 3.06 -6.43 10.70
N GLY A 9 3.90 -7.01 11.57
CA GLY A 9 4.87 -6.30 12.39
C GLY A 9 4.37 -5.98 13.81
N SER A 10 5.31 -5.83 14.74
CA SER A 10 5.04 -5.64 16.18
C SER A 10 4.51 -4.26 16.55
N GLY A 11 4.65 -3.26 15.65
CA GLY A 11 4.21 -1.88 15.91
C GLY A 11 4.83 -1.21 17.15
N THR A 12 5.98 -1.68 17.62
CA THR A 12 6.59 -1.25 18.90
C THR A 12 6.83 0.25 19.00
N ARG A 13 7.10 0.93 17.88
CA ARG A 13 7.30 2.39 17.83
C ARG A 13 6.04 3.19 18.16
N LEU A 14 4.86 2.57 18.09
CA LEU A 14 3.57 3.17 18.44
C LEU A 14 3.04 2.67 19.81
N TYR A 15 3.89 2.02 20.62
CA TYR A 15 3.48 1.66 21.98
C TYR A 15 3.14 2.93 22.80
N PRO A 16 2.05 2.98 23.60
CA PRO A 16 1.19 1.85 23.98
C PRO A 16 -0.02 1.60 23.08
N LEU A 17 -0.22 2.36 22.00
CA LEU A 17 -1.37 2.20 21.09
C LEU A 17 -1.49 0.78 20.53
N THR A 18 -0.34 0.20 20.15
CA THR A 18 -0.26 -1.15 19.56
C THR A 18 -0.38 -2.30 20.55
N ARG A 19 -0.70 -2.00 21.82
CA ARG A 19 -0.88 -3.04 22.84
C ARG A 19 -2.12 -3.90 22.61
N VAL A 20 -3.15 -3.35 22.01
CA VAL A 20 -4.47 -4.00 21.87
C VAL A 20 -4.94 -4.13 20.43
N ALA A 21 -4.26 -3.47 19.48
CA ALA A 21 -4.63 -3.52 18.07
C ALA A 21 -3.40 -3.33 17.17
N SER A 22 -3.44 -3.96 16.00
CA SER A 22 -2.47 -3.69 14.92
C SER A 22 -2.45 -2.20 14.58
N LYS A 23 -1.27 -1.68 14.24
CA LYS A 23 -1.10 -0.31 13.74
C LYS A 23 -2.06 0.01 12.60
N GLN A 24 -2.21 -0.90 11.67
CA GLN A 24 -3.02 -0.73 10.46
C GLN A 24 -4.55 -0.68 10.73
N LEU A 25 -4.98 -1.00 11.96
CA LEU A 25 -6.37 -0.84 12.41
C LEU A 25 -6.60 0.50 13.14
N MET A 26 -5.54 1.27 13.42
CA MET A 26 -5.67 2.58 14.05
C MET A 26 -6.26 3.59 13.08
N PRO A 27 -7.00 4.59 13.58
CA PRO A 27 -7.56 5.62 12.74
C PRO A 27 -6.46 6.53 12.18
N VAL A 28 -6.58 6.85 10.89
CA VAL A 28 -5.95 8.01 10.26
C VAL A 28 -7.09 8.94 9.87
N TYR A 29 -7.29 9.97 10.68
CA TYR A 29 -8.43 10.87 10.66
C TYR A 29 -9.77 10.13 10.85
N ASP A 30 -10.50 9.82 9.79
CA ASP A 30 -11.87 9.32 9.79
C ASP A 30 -12.01 7.82 9.42
N LYS A 31 -10.91 7.14 9.09
CA LYS A 31 -10.90 5.74 8.63
C LYS A 31 -9.77 4.93 9.24
N PRO A 32 -9.93 3.59 9.35
CA PRO A 32 -8.81 2.72 9.68
C PRO A 32 -7.69 2.85 8.65
N MET A 33 -6.44 2.81 9.11
CA MET A 33 -5.26 2.98 8.26
C MET A 33 -5.23 2.02 7.06
N ILE A 34 -5.71 0.79 7.22
CA ILE A 34 -5.72 -0.23 6.15
C ILE A 34 -6.55 0.18 4.93
N TYR A 35 -7.50 1.13 5.07
CA TYR A 35 -8.30 1.63 3.95
C TYR A 35 -7.43 2.33 2.90
N TYR A 36 -6.36 3.00 3.30
CA TYR A 36 -5.48 3.75 2.38
C TYR A 36 -4.68 2.82 1.46
N PRO A 37 -3.93 1.82 1.93
CA PRO A 37 -3.27 0.87 1.02
C PRO A 37 -4.28 0.04 0.22
N LEU A 38 -5.42 -0.34 0.79
CA LEU A 38 -6.48 -1.03 0.04
C LEU A 38 -7.00 -0.16 -1.10
N SER A 39 -7.30 1.11 -0.84
CA SER A 39 -7.72 2.08 -1.86
C SER A 39 -6.69 2.24 -2.98
N THR A 40 -5.40 2.21 -2.65
CA THR A 40 -4.30 2.32 -3.61
C THR A 40 -4.30 1.12 -4.58
N LEU A 41 -4.47 -0.10 -4.09
CA LEU A 41 -4.58 -1.29 -4.95
C LEU A 41 -5.86 -1.26 -5.80
N MET A 42 -6.98 -0.83 -5.24
CA MET A 42 -8.23 -0.67 -5.99
C MET A 42 -8.08 0.36 -7.12
N LEU A 43 -7.43 1.50 -6.88
CA LEU A 43 -7.12 2.53 -7.89
C LEU A 43 -6.18 2.03 -8.98
N ALA A 44 -5.31 1.07 -8.68
CA ALA A 44 -4.48 0.38 -9.67
C ALA A 44 -5.27 -0.57 -10.59
N GLY A 45 -6.52 -0.86 -10.26
CA GLY A 45 -7.36 -1.82 -11.00
C GLY A 45 -7.29 -3.24 -10.45
N ILE A 46 -6.69 -3.44 -9.29
CA ILE A 46 -6.48 -4.75 -8.66
C ILE A 46 -7.70 -5.10 -7.80
N LYS A 47 -8.29 -6.27 -8.07
CA LYS A 47 -9.50 -6.75 -7.38
C LYS A 47 -9.29 -7.98 -6.52
N ASP A 48 -8.28 -8.80 -6.79
CA ASP A 48 -7.96 -10.00 -6.04
C ASP A 48 -6.78 -9.65 -5.11
N ILE A 49 -7.04 -9.56 -3.80
CA ILE A 49 -6.11 -8.97 -2.84
C ILE A 49 -5.96 -9.89 -1.63
N LEU A 50 -4.71 -10.18 -1.26
CA LEU A 50 -4.32 -10.92 -0.06
C LEU A 50 -3.88 -9.95 1.04
N ILE A 51 -4.48 -10.06 2.21
CA ILE A 51 -4.05 -9.36 3.42
C ILE A 51 -3.22 -10.32 4.26
N ILE A 52 -1.95 -9.99 4.47
CA ILE A 52 -1.03 -10.75 5.31
C ILE A 52 -0.85 -9.99 6.63
N SER A 53 -1.14 -10.65 7.76
CA SER A 53 -1.02 -10.04 9.08
C SER A 53 -0.59 -11.07 10.13
N THR A 54 -0.36 -10.59 11.36
CA THR A 54 -0.05 -11.48 12.50
C THR A 54 -1.24 -12.37 12.82
N PRO A 55 -1.02 -13.56 13.41
CA PRO A 55 -2.11 -14.43 13.85
C PRO A 55 -3.10 -13.74 14.83
N GLN A 56 -2.60 -12.82 15.66
CA GLN A 56 -3.42 -12.10 16.65
C GLN A 56 -4.35 -11.05 15.99
N ASP A 57 -3.89 -10.38 14.94
CA ASP A 57 -4.62 -9.26 14.35
C ASP A 57 -5.45 -9.67 13.12
N LEU A 58 -5.10 -10.77 12.45
CA LEU A 58 -5.79 -11.25 11.25
C LEU A 58 -7.31 -11.42 11.42
N PRO A 59 -7.84 -11.92 12.55
CA PRO A 59 -9.28 -12.01 12.78
C PRO A 59 -9.99 -10.65 12.71
N ARG A 60 -9.33 -9.58 13.20
CA ARG A 60 -9.89 -8.21 13.20
C ARG A 60 -9.96 -7.62 11.79
N PHE A 61 -8.96 -7.92 10.92
CA PHE A 61 -9.03 -7.54 9.52
C PHE A 61 -10.16 -8.27 8.79
N LYS A 62 -10.36 -9.58 9.09
CA LYS A 62 -11.49 -10.35 8.55
C LYS A 62 -12.84 -9.79 8.99
N GLU A 63 -12.94 -9.35 10.25
CA GLU A 63 -14.17 -8.73 10.78
C GLU A 63 -14.45 -7.38 10.10
N LEU A 64 -13.40 -6.55 9.94
CA LEU A 64 -13.52 -5.20 9.35
C LEU A 64 -13.86 -5.22 7.87
N LEU A 65 -13.19 -6.06 7.08
CA LEU A 65 -13.19 -6.01 5.61
C LEU A 65 -13.93 -7.19 4.97
N GLN A 66 -14.30 -8.20 5.76
CA GLN A 66 -14.98 -9.42 5.32
C GLN A 66 -14.30 -10.06 4.09
N ASP A 67 -15.05 -10.42 3.07
CA ASP A 67 -14.55 -10.99 1.82
C ASP A 67 -14.32 -9.95 0.70
N GLY A 68 -14.60 -8.67 0.97
CA GLY A 68 -14.46 -7.57 0.05
C GLY A 68 -15.58 -7.44 -0.99
N SER A 69 -16.58 -8.31 -0.96
CA SER A 69 -17.67 -8.32 -1.94
C SER A 69 -18.48 -7.03 -1.96
N GLU A 70 -18.62 -6.35 -0.82
CA GLU A 70 -19.28 -5.05 -0.72
C GLU A 70 -18.59 -3.94 -1.54
N PHE A 71 -17.29 -4.09 -1.82
CA PHE A 71 -16.52 -3.18 -2.67
C PHE A 71 -16.30 -3.75 -4.09
N GLY A 72 -16.93 -4.87 -4.43
CA GLY A 72 -16.75 -5.54 -5.73
C GLY A 72 -15.32 -6.07 -5.96
N ILE A 73 -14.60 -6.39 -4.88
CA ILE A 73 -13.28 -7.01 -4.85
C ILE A 73 -13.33 -8.34 -4.12
N LYS A 74 -12.24 -9.11 -4.18
CA LYS A 74 -12.10 -10.37 -3.44
C LYS A 74 -10.92 -10.26 -2.49
N LEU A 75 -11.18 -10.43 -1.20
CA LEU A 75 -10.16 -10.44 -0.15
C LEU A 75 -9.87 -11.87 0.31
N SER A 76 -8.60 -12.19 0.39
CA SER A 76 -8.05 -13.39 1.00
C SER A 76 -7.15 -12.99 2.17
N TYR A 77 -6.85 -13.92 3.06
CA TYR A 77 -6.15 -13.64 4.30
C TYR A 77 -5.13 -14.73 4.61
N ALA A 78 -3.91 -14.32 4.96
CA ALA A 78 -2.84 -15.23 5.37
C ALA A 78 -2.12 -14.73 6.62
N GLU A 79 -1.57 -15.65 7.39
CA GLU A 79 -0.81 -15.35 8.59
C GLU A 79 0.67 -15.18 8.28
N GLN A 80 1.30 -14.16 8.89
CA GLN A 80 2.74 -14.03 9.02
C GLN A 80 3.11 -14.31 10.47
N PRO A 81 3.61 -15.51 10.79
CA PRO A 81 3.88 -15.91 12.18
C PRO A 81 5.03 -15.12 12.82
N SER A 82 6.02 -14.72 12.01
CA SER A 82 7.20 -13.95 12.44
C SER A 82 7.52 -12.86 11.42
N PRO A 83 8.03 -11.69 11.86
CA PRO A 83 8.34 -10.57 10.96
C PRO A 83 9.72 -10.76 10.30
N ASP A 84 9.89 -11.77 9.45
CA ASP A 84 11.16 -12.16 8.84
C ASP A 84 11.52 -11.32 7.60
N GLY A 85 10.89 -10.16 7.43
CA GLY A 85 11.15 -9.22 6.36
C GLY A 85 10.01 -9.07 5.35
N LEU A 86 10.09 -8.02 4.51
CA LEU A 86 9.01 -7.69 3.57
C LEU A 86 8.89 -8.71 2.43
N ALA A 87 10.02 -9.25 1.97
CA ALA A 87 10.06 -10.22 0.88
C ALA A 87 9.39 -11.56 1.25
N GLN A 88 9.23 -11.88 2.54
CA GLN A 88 8.50 -13.05 3.00
C GLN A 88 7.04 -13.05 2.50
N ALA A 89 6.47 -11.88 2.22
CA ALA A 89 5.11 -11.76 1.69
C ALA A 89 4.89 -12.56 0.40
N PHE A 90 5.89 -12.66 -0.47
CA PHE A 90 5.80 -13.43 -1.72
C PHE A 90 5.88 -14.93 -1.49
N ILE A 91 6.61 -15.37 -0.46
CA ILE A 91 6.69 -16.78 -0.06
C ILE A 91 5.37 -17.22 0.58
N ILE A 92 4.83 -16.42 1.50
CA ILE A 92 3.52 -16.69 2.14
C ILE A 92 2.40 -16.64 1.11
N GLY A 93 2.48 -15.71 0.16
CA GLY A 93 1.47 -15.48 -0.88
C GLY A 93 1.64 -16.34 -2.12
N GLU A 94 2.58 -17.26 -2.21
CA GLU A 94 2.92 -18.03 -3.42
C GLU A 94 1.69 -18.70 -4.06
N GLU A 95 0.92 -19.46 -3.26
CA GLU A 95 -0.28 -20.13 -3.74
C GLU A 95 -1.33 -19.15 -4.23
N PHE A 96 -1.50 -18.01 -3.52
CA PHE A 96 -2.40 -16.95 -3.92
C PHE A 96 -1.94 -16.27 -5.21
N ILE A 97 -0.66 -15.98 -5.37
CA ILE A 97 -0.08 -15.35 -6.57
C ILE A 97 -0.27 -16.26 -7.77
N GLY A 98 0.05 -17.56 -7.64
CA GLY A 98 0.04 -18.51 -8.75
C GLY A 98 0.96 -18.04 -9.89
N ASP A 99 0.44 -18.00 -11.11
CA ASP A 99 1.17 -17.55 -12.30
C ASP A 99 0.99 -16.05 -12.60
N ASP A 100 0.32 -15.31 -11.74
CA ASP A 100 0.03 -13.89 -11.95
C ASP A 100 1.22 -12.98 -11.55
N SER A 101 1.27 -11.80 -12.17
CA SER A 101 2.04 -10.67 -11.61
C SER A 101 1.41 -10.17 -10.31
N VAL A 102 2.19 -9.50 -9.47
CA VAL A 102 1.74 -9.09 -8.13
C VAL A 102 2.19 -7.68 -7.76
N ALA A 103 1.29 -6.93 -7.13
CA ALA A 103 1.63 -5.69 -6.43
C ALA A 103 1.70 -5.96 -4.93
N LEU A 104 2.74 -5.46 -4.26
CA LEU A 104 2.87 -5.44 -2.81
C LEU A 104 2.79 -4.00 -2.32
N ILE A 105 1.95 -3.76 -1.31
CA ILE A 105 1.88 -2.49 -0.59
C ILE A 105 2.01 -2.71 0.91
N LEU A 106 2.74 -1.83 1.58
CA LEU A 106 2.84 -1.84 3.04
C LEU A 106 1.56 -1.23 3.64
N GLY A 107 1.02 -1.92 4.63
CA GLY A 107 -0.27 -1.59 5.25
C GLY A 107 -0.30 -0.28 6.04
N ASP A 108 0.84 0.38 6.20
CA ASP A 108 1.02 1.65 6.91
C ASP A 108 1.43 2.81 5.99
N ASN A 109 1.42 2.59 4.68
CA ASN A 109 1.78 3.61 3.69
C ASN A 109 0.52 4.24 3.08
N ILE A 110 0.52 5.56 3.04
CA ILE A 110 -0.57 6.37 2.48
C ILE A 110 -0.02 7.14 1.29
N TYR A 111 -0.75 7.09 0.18
CA TYR A 111 -0.42 7.79 -1.06
C TYR A 111 -1.57 8.73 -1.43
N HIS A 112 -1.24 9.98 -1.74
CA HIS A 112 -2.19 10.93 -2.27
C HIS A 112 -1.50 11.89 -3.24
N GLY A 113 -2.16 12.21 -4.35
CA GLY A 113 -1.63 13.18 -5.30
C GLY A 113 -2.28 13.13 -6.67
N PRO A 114 -2.04 14.17 -7.48
CA PRO A 114 -2.66 14.31 -8.80
C PRO A 114 -2.16 13.22 -9.74
N GLY A 115 -3.09 12.51 -10.39
CA GLY A 115 -2.76 11.47 -11.36
C GLY A 115 -2.29 10.14 -10.76
N LEU A 116 -2.38 9.94 -9.43
CA LEU A 116 -2.01 8.69 -8.76
C LEU A 116 -2.62 7.47 -9.45
N SER A 117 -3.92 7.45 -9.69
CA SER A 117 -4.60 6.31 -10.34
C SER A 117 -4.01 5.97 -11.72
N LYS A 118 -3.67 6.98 -12.53
CA LYS A 118 -3.06 6.75 -13.85
C LYS A 118 -1.65 6.15 -13.73
N MET A 119 -0.86 6.63 -12.78
CA MET A 119 0.49 6.12 -12.50
C MET A 119 0.43 4.66 -12.04
N LEU A 120 -0.48 4.34 -11.12
CA LEU A 120 -0.70 2.99 -10.62
C LEU A 120 -1.17 2.02 -11.73
N GLN A 121 -2.14 2.43 -12.54
CA GLN A 121 -2.63 1.62 -13.66
C GLN A 121 -1.58 1.40 -14.75
N LYS A 122 -0.68 2.38 -14.97
CA LYS A 122 0.47 2.21 -15.88
C LYS A 122 1.40 1.11 -15.35
N ALA A 123 1.74 1.16 -14.06
CA ALA A 123 2.57 0.13 -13.42
C ALA A 123 1.92 -1.25 -13.45
N ALA A 124 0.61 -1.32 -13.16
CA ALA A 124 -0.15 -2.58 -13.16
C ALA A 124 -0.30 -3.26 -14.53
N ARG A 125 -0.15 -2.50 -15.62
CA ARG A 125 -0.22 -3.03 -17.01
C ARG A 125 1.12 -3.49 -17.56
N LYS A 126 2.21 -3.28 -16.83
CA LYS A 126 3.53 -3.73 -17.26
C LYS A 126 3.58 -5.26 -17.24
N GLU A 127 3.97 -5.87 -18.36
CA GLU A 127 3.92 -7.32 -18.54
C GLU A 127 5.11 -8.05 -17.89
N SER A 128 6.28 -7.38 -17.76
CA SER A 128 7.50 -7.98 -17.23
C SER A 128 8.33 -6.99 -16.44
N GLY A 129 9.19 -7.52 -15.57
CA GLY A 129 10.09 -6.76 -14.71
C GLY A 129 9.39 -6.14 -13.50
N ALA A 130 10.07 -5.21 -12.84
CA ALA A 130 9.60 -4.53 -11.64
C ALA A 130 9.35 -3.05 -11.88
N THR A 131 8.40 -2.49 -11.11
CA THR A 131 8.20 -1.05 -10.98
C THR A 131 8.13 -0.69 -9.50
N VAL A 132 8.98 0.21 -9.06
CA VAL A 132 8.99 0.79 -7.72
C VAL A 132 8.79 2.30 -7.79
N PHE A 133 8.47 2.94 -6.67
CA PHE A 133 8.15 4.36 -6.63
C PHE A 133 9.18 5.11 -5.79
N GLY A 134 9.81 6.12 -6.39
CA GLY A 134 10.78 6.99 -5.74
C GLY A 134 10.12 8.27 -5.24
N TYR A 135 10.41 8.65 -4.01
CA TYR A 135 9.93 9.88 -3.38
C TYR A 135 11.09 10.65 -2.73
N HIS A 136 11.17 11.95 -2.97
CA HIS A 136 12.22 12.79 -2.43
C HIS A 136 11.98 13.08 -0.95
N VAL A 137 12.92 12.68 -0.08
CA VAL A 137 12.84 12.82 1.38
C VAL A 137 14.03 13.63 1.93
N LYS A 138 13.91 14.06 3.19
CA LYS A 138 14.98 14.78 3.90
C LYS A 138 15.95 13.85 4.62
N ASP A 139 15.48 12.67 5.01
CA ASP A 139 16.16 11.67 5.85
C ASP A 139 16.21 10.30 5.12
N PRO A 140 16.91 10.23 3.95
CA PRO A 140 16.92 9.04 3.09
C PRO A 140 17.53 7.81 3.76
N GLU A 141 18.42 7.97 4.75
CA GLU A 141 19.07 6.89 5.49
C GLU A 141 18.10 5.95 6.23
N ARG A 142 16.85 6.34 6.34
CA ARG A 142 15.80 5.51 6.97
C ARG A 142 15.19 4.48 6.04
N PHE A 143 15.42 4.59 4.74
CA PHE A 143 14.70 3.88 3.69
C PHE A 143 15.65 3.14 2.74
N GLY A 144 15.12 2.33 1.86
CA GLY A 144 15.81 1.94 0.65
C GLY A 144 16.02 3.19 -0.22
N VAL A 145 17.24 3.43 -0.68
CA VAL A 145 17.60 4.63 -1.45
C VAL A 145 17.96 4.24 -2.86
N VAL A 146 17.36 4.91 -3.84
CA VAL A 146 17.69 4.73 -5.26
C VAL A 146 18.54 5.91 -5.76
N GLU A 147 19.62 5.58 -6.49
CA GLU A 147 20.47 6.54 -7.19
C GLU A 147 20.15 6.51 -8.68
N PHE A 148 20.14 7.69 -9.31
CA PHE A 148 19.84 7.86 -10.73
C PHE A 148 21.04 8.40 -11.50
N ASP A 149 21.12 8.03 -12.77
CA ASP A 149 22.00 8.70 -13.74
C ASP A 149 21.37 10.02 -14.25
N LYS A 150 22.04 10.65 -15.22
CA LYS A 150 21.60 11.93 -15.82
C LYS A 150 20.27 11.83 -16.57
N ASP A 151 19.93 10.64 -17.03
CA ASP A 151 18.73 10.34 -17.82
C ASP A 151 17.60 9.79 -16.93
N MET A 152 17.76 9.86 -15.60
CA MET A 152 16.83 9.35 -14.60
C MET A 152 16.63 7.83 -14.64
N ASN A 153 17.62 7.07 -15.09
CA ASN A 153 17.64 5.62 -14.93
C ASN A 153 18.23 5.26 -13.57
N ALA A 154 17.64 4.30 -12.88
CA ALA A 154 18.18 3.78 -11.64
C ALA A 154 19.51 3.05 -11.89
N ILE A 155 20.56 3.42 -11.17
CA ILE A 155 21.91 2.84 -11.29
C ILE A 155 22.35 2.10 -10.03
N SER A 156 21.78 2.42 -8.89
CA SER A 156 21.98 1.68 -7.65
C SER A 156 20.76 1.77 -6.75
N ILE A 157 20.62 0.77 -5.87
CA ILE A 157 19.62 0.75 -4.81
C ILE A 157 20.26 0.16 -3.56
N GLU A 158 20.09 0.82 -2.40
CA GLU A 158 20.74 0.41 -1.15
C GLU A 158 19.77 0.54 0.02
N GLU A 159 19.72 -0.51 0.88
CA GLU A 159 18.86 -0.54 2.07
C GLU A 159 19.50 0.25 3.19
N LYS A 160 18.85 1.30 3.67
CA LYS A 160 19.24 2.13 4.82
C LYS A 160 20.72 2.46 4.85
N PRO A 161 21.27 3.11 3.80
CA PRO A 161 22.66 3.41 3.71
C PRO A 161 23.09 4.42 4.78
N GLU A 162 24.26 4.21 5.41
CA GLU A 162 24.83 5.19 6.35
C GLU A 162 25.17 6.54 5.67
N LYS A 163 25.50 6.48 4.38
CA LYS A 163 25.82 7.64 3.54
C LYS A 163 25.03 7.56 2.24
N PRO A 164 23.77 8.04 2.23
CA PRO A 164 22.92 8.00 1.05
C PRO A 164 23.55 8.75 -0.13
N ARG A 165 23.46 8.15 -1.33
CA ARG A 165 23.96 8.77 -2.56
C ARG A 165 22.91 9.65 -3.25
N SER A 166 21.67 9.58 -2.80
CA SER A 166 20.56 10.41 -3.27
C SER A 166 19.56 10.65 -2.14
N ASN A 167 18.60 11.56 -2.38
CA ASN A 167 17.47 11.79 -1.47
C ASN A 167 16.19 11.08 -1.93
N TYR A 168 16.26 10.14 -2.88
CA TYR A 168 15.10 9.42 -3.35
C TYR A 168 14.95 8.10 -2.58
N ALA A 169 13.97 8.09 -1.67
CA ALA A 169 13.55 6.89 -0.97
C ALA A 169 12.66 6.04 -1.88
N VAL A 170 12.84 4.73 -1.84
CA VAL A 170 11.88 3.77 -2.41
C VAL A 170 10.72 3.63 -1.44
N THR A 171 9.52 3.92 -1.90
CA THR A 171 8.32 3.86 -1.06
C THR A 171 7.86 2.41 -0.84
N GLY A 172 6.90 2.19 0.05
CA GLY A 172 6.37 0.86 0.35
C GLY A 172 5.31 0.37 -0.65
N LEU A 173 5.51 0.61 -1.95
CA LEU A 173 4.64 0.15 -3.03
C LEU A 173 5.47 -0.40 -4.18
N TYR A 174 5.19 -1.62 -4.58
CA TYR A 174 5.99 -2.40 -5.51
C TYR A 174 5.10 -3.16 -6.47
N PHE A 175 5.48 -3.22 -7.75
CA PHE A 175 4.82 -4.03 -8.77
C PHE A 175 5.86 -4.94 -9.42
N TYR A 176 5.57 -6.23 -9.48
CA TYR A 176 6.49 -7.25 -9.99
C TYR A 176 5.79 -8.21 -10.95
N ASP A 177 6.53 -8.73 -11.90
CA ASP A 177 6.12 -9.93 -12.62
C ASP A 177 6.21 -11.18 -11.72
N ASN A 178 5.88 -12.34 -12.24
CA ASN A 178 5.83 -13.58 -11.45
C ASN A 178 7.19 -14.07 -10.96
N ASP A 179 8.30 -13.67 -11.59
CA ASP A 179 9.67 -14.05 -11.19
C ASP A 179 9.98 -13.67 -9.74
N VAL A 180 9.25 -12.71 -9.17
CA VAL A 180 9.43 -12.23 -7.78
C VAL A 180 9.35 -13.37 -6.77
N VAL A 181 8.51 -14.39 -7.00
CA VAL A 181 8.32 -15.51 -6.08
C VAL A 181 9.63 -16.33 -5.99
N GLU A 182 10.22 -16.66 -7.13
CA GLU A 182 11.49 -17.39 -7.15
C GLU A 182 12.67 -16.56 -6.64
N ILE A 183 12.69 -15.27 -6.96
CA ILE A 183 13.70 -14.34 -6.40
C ILE A 183 13.58 -14.31 -4.87
N ALA A 184 12.37 -14.15 -4.31
CA ALA A 184 12.14 -14.10 -2.87
C ALA A 184 12.59 -15.36 -2.13
N LYS A 185 12.43 -16.53 -2.74
CA LYS A 185 12.90 -17.82 -2.19
C LYS A 185 14.43 -17.93 -2.16
N ASN A 186 15.13 -17.22 -3.03
CA ASN A 186 16.58 -17.35 -3.22
C ASN A 186 17.39 -16.23 -2.55
N ILE A 187 16.78 -15.14 -2.08
CA ILE A 187 17.49 -14.12 -1.30
C ILE A 187 17.86 -14.65 0.09
N LYS A 188 18.92 -14.09 0.67
CA LYS A 188 19.40 -14.47 2.00
C LYS A 188 18.99 -13.40 3.02
N PRO A 189 18.73 -13.81 4.27
CA PRO A 189 18.50 -12.82 5.33
C PRO A 189 19.68 -11.85 5.47
N SER A 190 19.37 -10.58 5.65
CA SER A 190 20.34 -9.52 5.92
C SER A 190 20.99 -9.72 7.30
N PRO A 191 22.02 -8.93 7.67
CA PRO A 191 22.56 -8.92 9.02
C PRO A 191 21.53 -8.65 10.12
N ARG A 192 20.36 -8.09 9.76
CA ARG A 192 19.21 -7.87 10.67
C ARG A 192 18.33 -9.12 10.81
N GLY A 193 18.62 -10.19 10.06
CA GLY A 193 17.80 -11.40 10.02
C GLY A 193 16.55 -11.29 9.16
N GLU A 194 16.42 -10.25 8.33
CA GLU A 194 15.25 -9.96 7.51
C GLU A 194 15.49 -10.29 6.03
N LEU A 195 14.50 -10.82 5.34
CA LEU A 195 14.45 -10.94 3.88
C LEU A 195 14.08 -9.56 3.30
N GLU A 196 15.10 -8.84 2.81
CA GLU A 196 14.94 -7.46 2.39
C GLU A 196 14.28 -7.33 1.02
N ILE A 197 13.29 -6.47 0.91
CA ILE A 197 12.67 -6.13 -0.38
C ILE A 197 13.68 -5.46 -1.32
N THR A 198 14.65 -4.75 -0.76
CA THR A 198 15.73 -4.10 -1.52
C THR A 198 16.58 -5.11 -2.28
N ASP A 199 16.77 -6.33 -1.76
CA ASP A 199 17.52 -7.36 -2.47
C ASP A 199 16.74 -7.93 -3.67
N ILE A 200 15.41 -8.00 -3.57
CA ILE A 200 14.56 -8.28 -4.73
C ILE A 200 14.72 -7.17 -5.79
N ASN A 201 14.62 -5.90 -5.38
CA ASN A 201 14.79 -4.77 -6.29
C ASN A 201 16.16 -4.75 -6.97
N LYS A 202 17.23 -5.12 -6.24
CA LYS A 202 18.58 -5.28 -6.81
C LYS A 202 18.62 -6.37 -7.88
N ALA A 203 17.97 -7.52 -7.63
CA ALA A 203 17.92 -8.58 -8.62
C ALA A 203 17.28 -8.14 -9.94
N TYR A 204 16.22 -7.32 -9.88
CA TYR A 204 15.62 -6.72 -11.07
C TYR A 204 16.50 -5.63 -11.68
N LEU A 205 17.17 -4.81 -10.86
CA LEU A 205 18.10 -3.78 -11.36
C LEU A 205 19.28 -4.41 -12.12
N ASP A 206 19.88 -5.48 -11.57
CA ASP A 206 21.02 -6.19 -12.18
C ASP A 206 20.64 -6.87 -13.50
N ARG A 207 19.36 -7.21 -13.69
CA ARG A 207 18.82 -7.73 -14.97
C ARG A 207 18.48 -6.62 -15.96
N GLY A 208 18.49 -5.34 -15.57
CA GLY A 208 18.01 -4.22 -16.37
C GLY A 208 16.49 -4.10 -16.46
N ASP A 209 15.74 -4.78 -15.58
CA ASP A 209 14.29 -4.90 -15.61
C ASP A 209 13.58 -4.07 -14.51
N LEU A 210 14.33 -3.26 -13.74
CA LEU A 210 13.78 -2.36 -12.74
C LEU A 210 13.41 -1.01 -13.34
N SER A 211 12.16 -0.60 -13.20
CA SER A 211 11.70 0.77 -13.48
C SER A 211 11.41 1.51 -12.18
N VAL A 212 11.77 2.80 -12.14
CA VAL A 212 11.43 3.66 -10.99
C VAL A 212 10.53 4.80 -11.48
N GLU A 213 9.30 4.86 -10.98
CA GLU A 213 8.38 5.97 -11.21
C GLU A 213 8.58 7.00 -10.09
N VAL A 214 8.99 8.23 -10.44
CA VAL A 214 9.22 9.29 -9.45
C VAL A 214 7.93 10.02 -9.15
N MET A 215 7.53 10.02 -7.88
CA MET A 215 6.42 10.82 -7.38
C MET A 215 6.89 12.27 -7.19
N GLY A 216 6.48 13.13 -8.13
CA GLY A 216 6.92 14.53 -8.18
C GLY A 216 6.13 15.46 -7.23
N ARG A 217 6.21 16.76 -7.51
CA ARG A 217 5.51 17.78 -6.71
C ARG A 217 4.00 17.57 -6.72
N GLY A 218 3.37 17.76 -5.58
CA GLY A 218 1.94 17.56 -5.37
C GLY A 218 1.58 16.17 -4.87
N PHE A 219 2.51 15.21 -4.88
CA PHE A 219 2.32 13.93 -4.20
C PHE A 219 2.66 14.04 -2.72
N ALA A 220 1.90 13.32 -1.91
CA ALA A 220 2.22 12.99 -0.53
C ALA A 220 2.37 11.48 -0.40
N TRP A 221 3.49 11.07 0.16
CA TRP A 221 3.74 9.74 0.69
C TRP A 221 3.96 9.85 2.19
N LEU A 222 3.14 9.18 2.97
CA LEU A 222 3.14 9.25 4.42
C LEU A 222 3.41 7.85 4.99
N ASP A 223 4.54 7.72 5.68
CA ASP A 223 4.90 6.53 6.47
C ASP A 223 4.45 6.78 7.92
N THR A 224 3.38 6.12 8.34
CA THR A 224 2.76 6.30 9.65
C THR A 224 3.46 5.51 10.77
N GLY A 225 4.79 5.47 10.75
CA GLY A 225 5.61 4.61 11.61
C GLY A 225 5.84 5.11 13.02
N THR A 226 5.57 6.40 13.34
CA THR A 226 5.74 7.03 14.66
C THR A 226 4.46 7.77 15.08
N HIS A 227 4.37 8.19 16.34
CA HIS A 227 3.23 8.98 16.84
C HIS A 227 3.09 10.29 16.07
N GLU A 228 4.23 10.96 15.81
CA GLU A 228 4.28 12.22 15.07
C GLU A 228 3.79 12.04 13.64
N SER A 229 4.33 11.04 12.92
CA SER A 229 3.93 10.80 11.52
C SER A 229 2.48 10.31 11.39
N LEU A 230 1.95 9.60 12.38
CA LEU A 230 0.53 9.22 12.43
C LEU A 230 -0.38 10.44 12.61
N LEU A 231 0.01 11.38 13.48
CA LEU A 231 -0.69 12.64 13.67
C LEU A 231 -0.63 13.52 12.42
N GLU A 232 0.56 13.67 11.83
CA GLU A 232 0.76 14.43 10.59
C GLU A 232 -0.07 13.86 9.43
N ALA A 233 -0.13 12.54 9.30
CA ALA A 233 -0.97 11.88 8.31
C ALA A 233 -2.46 12.21 8.52
N SER A 234 -2.94 12.14 9.77
CA SER A 234 -4.33 12.47 10.09
C SER A 234 -4.66 13.94 9.79
N GLN A 235 -3.77 14.87 10.12
CA GLN A 235 -3.93 16.30 9.83
C GLN A 235 -3.91 16.59 8.33
N TYR A 236 -3.02 15.92 7.58
CA TYR A 236 -2.95 16.05 6.13
C TYR A 236 -4.25 15.59 5.47
N ILE A 237 -4.74 14.39 5.82
CA ILE A 237 -5.99 13.85 5.26
C ILE A 237 -7.19 14.76 5.61
N GLU A 238 -7.32 15.17 6.87
CA GLU A 238 -8.37 16.12 7.29
C GLU A 238 -8.34 17.38 6.42
N THR A 239 -7.18 17.99 6.28
CA THR A 239 -7.02 19.23 5.53
C THR A 239 -7.39 19.05 4.06
N VAL A 240 -6.95 17.97 3.42
CA VAL A 240 -7.28 17.67 2.02
C VAL A 240 -8.80 17.48 1.86
N GLN A 241 -9.40 16.63 2.69
CA GLN A 241 -10.84 16.34 2.61
C GLN A 241 -11.68 17.58 2.82
N ARG A 242 -11.36 18.39 3.83
CA ARG A 242 -12.08 19.63 4.14
C ARG A 242 -11.93 20.69 3.04
N MET A 243 -10.71 20.88 2.50
CA MET A 243 -10.47 21.90 1.47
C MET A 243 -11.03 21.55 0.10
N GLN A 244 -11.00 20.27 -0.27
CA GLN A 244 -11.42 19.80 -1.58
C GLN A 244 -12.86 19.27 -1.61
N ASN A 245 -13.50 19.12 -0.44
CA ASN A 245 -14.84 18.55 -0.29
C ASN A 245 -14.96 17.14 -0.90
N VAL A 246 -13.93 16.33 -0.68
CA VAL A 246 -13.85 14.91 -1.14
C VAL A 246 -13.48 14.03 0.05
N GLN A 247 -13.65 12.72 -0.09
CA GLN A 247 -13.08 11.78 0.85
C GLN A 247 -11.87 11.06 0.24
N VAL A 248 -10.76 10.99 0.97
CA VAL A 248 -9.59 10.20 0.59
C VAL A 248 -9.78 8.76 1.06
N ALA A 249 -9.44 7.79 0.20
CA ALA A 249 -9.57 6.37 0.50
C ALA A 249 -11.00 5.93 0.91
N ASN A 250 -12.04 6.56 0.33
CA ASN A 250 -13.39 6.05 0.43
C ASN A 250 -13.53 4.86 -0.53
N LEU A 251 -13.65 3.66 0.02
CA LEU A 251 -13.60 2.42 -0.76
C LEU A 251 -14.84 2.27 -1.66
N GLU A 252 -16.00 2.68 -1.18
CA GLU A 252 -17.26 2.64 -1.94
C GLU A 252 -17.24 3.62 -3.11
N GLU A 253 -16.74 4.85 -2.92
CA GLU A 253 -16.56 5.79 -4.01
C GLU A 253 -15.60 5.25 -5.08
N ILE A 254 -14.46 4.71 -4.65
CA ILE A 254 -13.46 4.14 -5.56
C ILE A 254 -14.08 2.97 -6.31
N ALA A 255 -14.74 2.05 -5.62
CA ALA A 255 -15.42 0.91 -6.22
C ALA A 255 -16.45 1.34 -7.26
N TYR A 256 -17.27 2.34 -6.96
CA TYR A 256 -18.25 2.89 -7.88
C TYR A 256 -17.60 3.56 -9.10
N ARG A 257 -16.59 4.43 -8.88
CA ARG A 257 -15.89 5.13 -9.97
C ARG A 257 -15.09 4.19 -10.86
N MET A 258 -14.59 3.10 -10.30
CA MET A 258 -13.86 2.05 -11.03
C MET A 258 -14.83 1.06 -11.73
N GLY A 259 -16.13 1.17 -11.51
CA GLY A 259 -17.14 0.26 -12.07
C GLY A 259 -17.12 -1.14 -11.45
N TYR A 260 -16.70 -1.25 -10.19
CA TYR A 260 -16.70 -2.51 -9.44
C TYR A 260 -18.07 -2.80 -8.83
N ILE A 261 -18.77 -1.76 -8.40
CA ILE A 261 -20.13 -1.80 -7.88
C ILE A 261 -21.03 -0.82 -8.63
N SER A 262 -22.35 -1.07 -8.59
CA SER A 262 -23.37 -0.24 -9.23
C SER A 262 -23.79 0.95 -8.35
N ARG A 263 -24.57 1.87 -8.91
CA ARG A 263 -25.23 2.97 -8.17
C ARG A 263 -26.18 2.42 -7.09
N GLU A 264 -26.88 1.35 -7.41
CA GLU A 264 -27.81 0.66 -6.51
C GLU A 264 -27.08 0.06 -5.31
N ASP A 265 -25.89 -0.50 -5.52
CA ASP A 265 -25.04 -1.03 -4.45
C ASP A 265 -24.57 0.10 -3.53
N VAL A 266 -24.12 1.24 -4.08
CA VAL A 266 -23.76 2.43 -3.27
C VAL A 266 -24.95 2.91 -2.45
N LEU A 267 -26.14 2.96 -3.04
CA LEU A 267 -27.36 3.35 -2.33
C LEU A 267 -27.67 2.40 -1.16
N ALA A 268 -27.55 1.09 -1.38
CA ALA A 268 -27.74 0.09 -0.34
C ALA A 268 -26.75 0.22 0.82
N LEU A 269 -25.47 0.46 0.51
CA LEU A 269 -24.40 0.69 1.50
C LEU A 269 -24.60 2.01 2.27
N ALA A 270 -25.10 3.07 1.61
CA ALA A 270 -25.31 4.36 2.24
C ALA A 270 -26.54 4.42 3.18
N GLN A 271 -27.60 3.63 2.91
CA GLN A 271 -28.86 3.69 3.66
C GLN A 271 -28.71 3.50 5.18
N PRO A 272 -27.99 2.48 5.69
CA PRO A 272 -27.78 2.33 7.14
C PRO A 272 -26.98 3.49 7.73
N LEU A 273 -26.19 4.19 6.93
CA LEU A 273 -25.28 5.28 7.33
C LEU A 273 -25.85 6.68 7.08
N LYS A 274 -27.09 6.82 6.61
CA LYS A 274 -27.69 8.10 6.21
C LYS A 274 -27.73 9.18 7.29
N LYS A 275 -27.53 8.83 8.56
CA LYS A 275 -27.51 9.79 9.67
C LYS A 275 -26.13 10.35 9.99
N ASN A 276 -25.07 9.83 9.39
CA ASN A 276 -23.69 10.30 9.58
C ASN A 276 -23.12 10.90 8.31
N GLU A 277 -21.99 11.61 8.44
CA GLU A 277 -21.35 12.31 7.32
C GLU A 277 -20.88 11.36 6.21
N TYR A 278 -20.43 10.16 6.58
CA TYR A 278 -19.96 9.15 5.62
C TYR A 278 -21.09 8.72 4.67
N GLY A 279 -22.23 8.33 5.21
CA GLY A 279 -23.41 7.96 4.41
C GLY A 279 -23.97 9.12 3.60
N GLN A 280 -23.98 10.35 4.18
CA GLN A 280 -24.38 11.57 3.45
C GLN A 280 -23.44 11.87 2.27
N TYR A 281 -22.15 11.60 2.42
CA TYR A 281 -21.20 11.72 1.31
C TYR A 281 -21.53 10.75 0.17
N LEU A 282 -21.78 9.49 0.49
CA LEU A 282 -22.14 8.47 -0.52
C LEU A 282 -23.46 8.82 -1.22
N LEU A 283 -24.46 9.32 -0.50
CA LEU A 283 -25.73 9.77 -1.11
C LEU A 283 -25.51 10.95 -2.07
N ARG A 284 -24.69 11.94 -1.69
CA ARG A 284 -24.33 13.05 -2.59
C ARG A 284 -23.58 12.57 -3.82
N LEU A 285 -22.69 11.60 -3.68
CA LEU A 285 -21.91 11.02 -4.78
C LEU A 285 -22.81 10.48 -5.90
N ILE A 286 -23.94 9.87 -5.54
CA ILE A 286 -24.90 9.28 -6.49
C ILE A 286 -26.12 10.17 -6.79
N GLY A 287 -26.15 11.42 -6.28
CA GLY A 287 -27.21 12.39 -6.53
C GLY A 287 -28.52 12.11 -5.78
N GLU A 288 -28.46 11.52 -4.58
CA GLU A 288 -29.59 11.19 -3.71
C GLU A 288 -29.67 12.04 -2.43
N ALA A 289 -28.80 13.04 -2.24
CA ALA A 289 -28.77 13.94 -1.09
C ALA A 289 -29.29 15.33 -1.42
#